data_7230a9541694fb59df2626c4bcac258c
#
_entry.id   7230a9541694fb59df2626c4bcac258c
#
_cell.length_a   1.000
_cell.length_b   1.000
_cell.length_c   1.000
_cell.angle_alpha   90.00
_cell.angle_beta   90.00
_cell.angle_gamma   90.00
#
_symmetry.space_group_name_H-M   'P 1'
#
loop_
_entity.id
_entity.type
_entity.pdbx_description
1 polymer ?
#
loop_
_entity_poly.entity_id
_entity_poly.type
_entity_poly.pdbx_seq_one_letter_code
_entity_poly.pdbx_strand_id
1 'polypeptide(L)'
;MICCLGVGPGDLGYLTQHGRELLETANVVSGFRTVVELVRPLIRGECKIISMGYRDQVEMLQKVAALHHQGVKCVVVFMGDVHFSGFQFLERVERACGHAVQTVAGISAAQILASRSRVCFDETTFITFHRRGDIAPFKEHLVHVLQDDRNAIVIPRPWDFMPKSIAAYLLARGLDPNHQTEVWEDLTQNETGWSGPLRDCQGDFSDMSIMLIRTLHPMKSQLEAADTSSTASGNADDSIELKPASAAMLGTSGI
;
A
#
# COMPACT_ATOMS: atom_id res chain seq x y z
N MET A 1 -4.46 -5.66 -25.33
CA MET A 1 -3.59 -5.83 -24.11
C MET A 1 -4.25 -5.14 -22.93
N ILE A 2 -4.24 -5.75 -21.73
CA ILE A 2 -4.76 -5.13 -20.50
C ILE A 2 -3.71 -5.16 -19.41
N CYS A 3 -3.64 -4.08 -18.61
CA CYS A 3 -2.72 -3.94 -17.48
C CYS A 3 -3.44 -3.30 -16.31
N CYS A 4 -3.24 -3.81 -15.10
CA CYS A 4 -3.65 -3.20 -13.84
C CYS A 4 -2.49 -2.37 -13.27
N LEU A 5 -2.72 -1.08 -13.07
CA LEU A 5 -1.70 -0.10 -12.68
C LEU A 5 -1.99 0.47 -11.30
N GLY A 6 -1.05 0.35 -10.35
CA GLY A 6 -1.03 1.13 -9.13
C GLY A 6 -0.62 2.58 -9.42
N VAL A 7 -1.47 3.55 -9.11
CA VAL A 7 -1.22 4.96 -9.45
C VAL A 7 -0.63 5.80 -8.32
N GLY A 8 -0.32 5.16 -7.21
CA GLY A 8 0.20 5.86 -6.05
C GLY A 8 -0.88 6.31 -5.06
N PRO A 9 -0.46 6.94 -3.94
CA PRO A 9 -1.33 7.18 -2.78
C PRO A 9 -2.23 8.42 -2.91
N GLY A 10 -2.07 9.22 -3.97
CA GLY A 10 -2.86 10.43 -4.20
C GLY A 10 -2.12 11.52 -4.97
N ASP A 11 -0.93 11.89 -4.54
CA ASP A 11 -0.08 12.84 -5.28
C ASP A 11 0.57 12.14 -6.50
N LEU A 12 0.38 12.70 -7.69
CA LEU A 12 0.95 12.21 -8.95
C LEU A 12 2.49 12.26 -9.00
N GLY A 13 3.14 12.95 -8.05
CA GLY A 13 4.59 12.89 -7.83
C GLY A 13 5.07 11.51 -7.42
N TYR A 14 4.19 10.68 -6.86
CA TYR A 14 4.46 9.28 -6.48
C TYR A 14 4.05 8.27 -7.55
N LEU A 15 3.53 8.70 -8.69
CA LEU A 15 3.29 7.82 -9.82
C LEU A 15 4.63 7.41 -10.45
N THR A 16 4.83 6.11 -10.64
CA THR A 16 6.04 5.63 -11.30
C THR A 16 6.15 6.14 -12.74
N GLN A 17 7.38 6.32 -13.24
CA GLN A 17 7.61 6.72 -14.64
C GLN A 17 6.95 5.72 -15.60
N HIS A 18 7.07 4.42 -15.35
CA HIS A 18 6.42 3.39 -16.14
C HIS A 18 4.89 3.50 -16.13
N GLY A 19 4.30 3.81 -14.97
CA GLY A 19 2.85 4.05 -14.85
C GLY A 19 2.40 5.25 -15.66
N ARG A 20 3.17 6.33 -15.68
CA ARG A 20 2.91 7.53 -16.50
C ARG A 20 2.91 7.19 -17.99
N GLU A 21 3.91 6.48 -18.49
CA GLU A 21 4.03 6.06 -19.88
C GLU A 21 2.84 5.16 -20.33
N LEU A 22 2.38 4.29 -19.42
CA LEU A 22 1.20 3.45 -19.68
C LEU A 22 -0.06 4.29 -19.83
N LEU A 23 -0.29 5.28 -18.99
CA LEU A 23 -1.45 6.18 -19.06
C LEU A 23 -1.41 7.04 -20.31
N GLU A 24 -0.26 7.61 -20.65
CA GLU A 24 -0.09 8.46 -21.83
C GLU A 24 -0.29 7.71 -23.16
N THR A 25 -0.09 6.39 -23.16
CA THR A 25 -0.21 5.56 -24.37
C THR A 25 -1.43 4.64 -24.36
N ALA A 26 -2.29 4.72 -23.35
CA ALA A 26 -3.51 3.94 -23.24
C ALA A 26 -4.55 4.36 -24.29
N ASN A 27 -5.28 3.39 -24.86
CA ASN A 27 -6.48 3.67 -25.65
C ASN A 27 -7.74 3.69 -24.77
N VAL A 28 -7.70 2.95 -23.65
CA VAL A 28 -8.77 2.90 -22.65
C VAL A 28 -8.15 3.00 -21.26
N VAL A 29 -8.65 3.92 -20.43
CA VAL A 29 -8.36 3.97 -18.99
C VAL A 29 -9.65 3.67 -18.23
N SER A 30 -9.56 2.76 -17.27
CA SER A 30 -10.71 2.34 -16.47
C SER A 30 -10.33 2.21 -14.99
N GLY A 31 -11.32 2.31 -14.12
CA GLY A 31 -11.14 2.19 -12.67
C GLY A 31 -12.27 2.85 -11.90
N PHE A 32 -12.14 2.89 -10.58
CA PHE A 32 -13.05 3.67 -9.74
C PHE A 32 -12.96 5.14 -10.11
N ARG A 33 -14.12 5.83 -10.08
CA ARG A 33 -14.22 7.23 -10.52
C ARG A 33 -13.20 8.14 -9.85
N THR A 34 -13.01 8.04 -8.55
CA THR A 34 -12.03 8.82 -7.79
C THR A 34 -10.59 8.60 -8.26
N VAL A 35 -10.23 7.36 -8.59
CA VAL A 35 -8.89 7.00 -9.07
C VAL A 35 -8.67 7.46 -10.50
N VAL A 36 -9.70 7.34 -11.35
CA VAL A 36 -9.65 7.84 -12.73
C VAL A 36 -9.51 9.36 -12.77
N GLU A 37 -10.25 10.09 -11.92
CA GLU A 37 -10.12 11.55 -11.83
C GLU A 37 -8.73 11.99 -11.37
N LEU A 38 -8.11 11.25 -10.45
CA LEU A 38 -6.74 11.52 -10.01
C LEU A 38 -5.74 11.53 -11.19
N VAL A 39 -5.83 10.54 -12.08
CA VAL A 39 -4.91 10.40 -13.21
C VAL A 39 -5.38 11.11 -14.49
N ARG A 40 -6.56 11.73 -14.47
CA ARG A 40 -7.13 12.42 -15.64
C ARG A 40 -6.18 13.40 -16.33
N PRO A 41 -5.37 14.21 -15.62
CA PRO A 41 -4.43 15.13 -16.27
C PRO A 41 -3.36 14.46 -17.14
N LEU A 42 -3.13 13.16 -16.96
CA LEU A 42 -2.14 12.37 -17.71
C LEU A 42 -2.76 11.59 -18.86
N ILE A 43 -4.10 11.56 -18.95
CA ILE A 43 -4.83 10.81 -19.99
C ILE A 43 -4.96 11.69 -21.22
N ARG A 44 -4.52 11.19 -22.37
CA ARG A 44 -4.65 11.93 -23.65
C ARG A 44 -6.11 12.06 -24.07
N GLY A 45 -6.44 13.13 -24.79
CA GLY A 45 -7.81 13.47 -25.15
C GLY A 45 -8.57 12.43 -26.00
N GLU A 46 -7.85 11.61 -26.77
CA GLU A 46 -8.44 10.53 -27.59
C GLU A 46 -8.68 9.23 -26.81
N CYS A 47 -8.16 9.11 -25.59
CA CYS A 47 -8.32 7.92 -24.76
C CYS A 47 -9.76 7.82 -24.25
N LYS A 48 -10.37 6.66 -24.43
CA LYS A 48 -11.69 6.36 -23.88
C LYS A 48 -11.63 6.12 -22.38
N ILE A 49 -12.44 6.83 -21.60
CA ILE A 49 -12.54 6.64 -20.18
C ILE A 49 -13.78 5.82 -19.83
N ILE A 50 -13.59 4.75 -19.05
CA ILE A 50 -14.65 3.89 -18.53
C ILE A 50 -14.53 3.87 -17.00
N SER A 51 -15.08 4.87 -16.32
CA SER A 51 -15.11 4.91 -14.84
C SER A 51 -16.25 4.07 -14.29
N MET A 52 -16.07 3.54 -13.08
CA MET A 52 -17.05 2.70 -12.41
C MET A 52 -17.24 3.12 -10.94
N GLY A 53 -18.39 2.76 -10.40
CA GLY A 53 -18.70 2.79 -8.97
C GLY A 53 -18.82 1.37 -8.42
N TYR A 54 -19.24 1.24 -7.17
CA TYR A 54 -19.42 -0.07 -6.53
C TYR A 54 -20.58 -0.89 -7.11
N ARG A 55 -21.59 -0.25 -7.73
CA ARG A 55 -22.80 -0.92 -8.21
C ARG A 55 -22.69 -1.43 -9.64
N ASP A 56 -21.92 -0.76 -10.47
CA ASP A 56 -21.80 -1.02 -11.92
C ASP A 56 -20.48 -1.68 -12.33
N GLN A 57 -19.65 -2.08 -11.35
CA GLN A 57 -18.33 -2.69 -11.60
C GLN A 57 -18.37 -3.84 -12.61
N VAL A 58 -19.30 -4.77 -12.44
CA VAL A 58 -19.36 -5.97 -13.29
C VAL A 58 -19.60 -5.58 -14.75
N GLU A 59 -20.57 -4.70 -15.00
CA GLU A 59 -20.90 -4.23 -16.33
C GLU A 59 -19.73 -3.47 -16.98
N MET A 60 -19.11 -2.54 -16.22
CA MET A 60 -18.00 -1.74 -16.75
C MET A 60 -16.77 -2.60 -17.02
N LEU A 61 -16.44 -3.57 -16.16
CA LEU A 61 -15.34 -4.50 -16.39
C LEU A 61 -15.59 -5.40 -17.60
N GLN A 62 -16.82 -5.85 -17.85
CA GLN A 62 -17.16 -6.58 -19.07
C GLN A 62 -16.93 -5.74 -20.33
N LYS A 63 -17.28 -4.44 -20.30
CA LYS A 63 -17.00 -3.53 -21.42
C LYS A 63 -15.49 -3.36 -21.67
N VAL A 64 -14.69 -3.24 -20.60
CA VAL A 64 -13.23 -3.15 -20.71
C VAL A 64 -12.65 -4.44 -21.28
N ALA A 65 -13.09 -5.60 -20.77
CA ALA A 65 -12.65 -6.91 -21.22
C ALA A 65 -12.99 -7.14 -22.71
N ALA A 66 -14.18 -6.74 -23.16
CA ALA A 66 -14.56 -6.82 -24.57
C ALA A 66 -13.63 -6.00 -25.47
N LEU A 67 -13.24 -4.79 -25.07
CA LEU A 67 -12.27 -3.96 -25.80
C LEU A 67 -10.87 -4.61 -25.77
N HIS A 68 -10.45 -5.14 -24.64
CA HIS A 68 -9.19 -5.88 -24.53
C HIS A 68 -9.12 -7.06 -25.50
N HIS A 69 -10.18 -7.87 -25.59
CA HIS A 69 -10.25 -9.01 -26.52
C HIS A 69 -10.24 -8.59 -28.00
N GLN A 70 -10.61 -7.33 -28.31
CA GLN A 70 -10.45 -6.73 -29.64
C GLN A 70 -9.04 -6.18 -29.90
N GLY A 71 -8.08 -6.41 -28.99
CA GLY A 71 -6.70 -5.94 -29.15
C GLY A 71 -6.45 -4.51 -28.64
N VAL A 72 -7.45 -3.83 -28.08
CA VAL A 72 -7.33 -2.46 -27.58
C VAL A 72 -6.42 -2.45 -26.32
N LYS A 73 -5.54 -1.45 -26.22
CA LYS A 73 -4.67 -1.23 -25.06
C LYS A 73 -5.47 -0.62 -23.91
N CYS A 74 -5.77 -1.42 -22.89
CA CYS A 74 -6.54 -1.03 -21.72
C CYS A 74 -5.65 -0.93 -20.48
N VAL A 75 -5.82 0.13 -19.69
CA VAL A 75 -5.18 0.30 -18.36
C VAL A 75 -6.28 0.43 -17.30
N VAL A 76 -6.27 -0.46 -16.32
CA VAL A 76 -7.17 -0.41 -15.16
C VAL A 76 -6.40 0.16 -13.97
N VAL A 77 -6.83 1.31 -13.45
CA VAL A 77 -6.12 2.05 -12.40
C VAL A 77 -6.59 1.69 -11.01
N PHE A 78 -5.63 1.53 -10.11
CA PHE A 78 -5.81 1.20 -8.69
C PHE A 78 -5.19 2.28 -7.82
N MET A 79 -5.87 2.70 -6.75
CA MET A 79 -5.26 3.56 -5.74
C MET A 79 -4.10 2.83 -5.06
N GLY A 80 -2.99 3.52 -4.81
CA GLY A 80 -1.80 2.94 -4.20
C GLY A 80 -1.14 1.88 -5.08
N ASP A 81 -1.00 0.67 -4.54
CA ASP A 81 -0.47 -0.51 -5.22
C ASP A 81 -1.57 -1.55 -5.50
N VAL A 82 -1.45 -2.28 -6.61
CA VAL A 82 -2.44 -3.29 -7.05
C VAL A 82 -2.59 -4.42 -6.03
N HIS A 83 -1.47 -4.83 -5.41
CA HIS A 83 -1.41 -5.98 -4.51
C HIS A 83 -1.59 -5.63 -3.03
N PHE A 84 -1.64 -4.33 -2.68
CA PHE A 84 -1.95 -3.90 -1.32
C PHE A 84 -3.38 -3.34 -1.24
N SER A 85 -4.29 -4.09 -0.64
CA SER A 85 -5.76 -3.85 -0.55
C SER A 85 -6.52 -3.96 -1.88
N GLY A 86 -5.85 -4.13 -3.01
CA GLY A 86 -6.47 -4.15 -4.35
C GLY A 86 -6.90 -5.52 -4.84
N PHE A 87 -6.51 -6.63 -4.19
CA PHE A 87 -6.64 -7.99 -4.74
C PHE A 87 -8.09 -8.38 -5.11
N GLN A 88 -9.10 -7.99 -4.33
CA GLN A 88 -10.50 -8.31 -4.65
C GLN A 88 -10.99 -7.59 -5.91
N PHE A 89 -10.41 -6.44 -6.25
CA PHE A 89 -10.71 -5.75 -7.50
C PHE A 89 -9.92 -6.38 -8.65
N LEU A 90 -8.66 -6.75 -8.44
CA LEU A 90 -7.86 -7.50 -9.41
C LEU A 90 -8.54 -8.80 -9.82
N GLU A 91 -9.01 -9.62 -8.87
CA GLU A 91 -9.77 -10.84 -9.16
C GLU A 91 -10.99 -10.61 -10.04
N ARG A 92 -11.69 -9.46 -9.87
CA ARG A 92 -12.84 -9.12 -10.72
C ARG A 92 -12.41 -8.75 -12.14
N VAL A 93 -11.29 -8.03 -12.28
CA VAL A 93 -10.71 -7.72 -13.61
C VAL A 93 -10.33 -9.02 -14.32
N GLU A 94 -9.59 -9.90 -13.67
CA GLU A 94 -9.16 -11.19 -14.23
C GLU A 94 -10.35 -12.09 -14.57
N ARG A 95 -11.36 -12.13 -13.72
CA ARG A 95 -12.61 -12.88 -13.99
C ARG A 95 -13.33 -12.32 -15.23
N ALA A 96 -13.39 -11.02 -15.41
CA ALA A 96 -14.00 -10.40 -16.59
C ALA A 96 -13.22 -10.70 -17.86
N CYS A 97 -11.89 -10.74 -17.77
CA CYS A 97 -10.98 -11.05 -18.89
C CYS A 97 -10.89 -12.54 -19.21
N GLY A 98 -11.21 -13.42 -18.25
CA GLY A 98 -11.04 -14.87 -18.36
C GLY A 98 -9.60 -15.38 -18.27
N HIS A 99 -8.66 -14.53 -17.85
CA HIS A 99 -7.24 -14.88 -17.68
C HIS A 99 -6.55 -13.93 -16.69
N ALA A 100 -5.37 -14.32 -16.19
CA ALA A 100 -4.51 -13.44 -15.41
C ALA A 100 -4.04 -12.24 -16.23
N VAL A 101 -4.01 -11.06 -15.62
CA VAL A 101 -3.64 -9.81 -16.28
C VAL A 101 -2.26 -9.32 -15.82
N GLN A 102 -1.60 -8.53 -16.64
CA GLN A 102 -0.35 -7.86 -16.22
C GLN A 102 -0.64 -6.85 -15.13
N THR A 103 0.23 -6.80 -14.10
CA THR A 103 0.18 -5.79 -13.04
C THR A 103 1.43 -4.94 -13.06
N VAL A 104 1.27 -3.66 -12.74
CA VAL A 104 2.38 -2.70 -12.56
C VAL A 104 2.25 -2.10 -11.17
N ALA A 105 3.32 -2.24 -10.40
CA ALA A 105 3.37 -1.78 -9.03
C ALA A 105 3.22 -0.26 -8.92
N GLY A 106 2.57 0.17 -7.84
CA GLY A 106 2.50 1.57 -7.42
C GLY A 106 3.07 1.76 -6.02
N ILE A 107 3.33 3.00 -5.63
CA ILE A 107 3.70 3.34 -4.27
C ILE A 107 2.41 3.35 -3.42
N SER A 108 2.36 2.53 -2.37
CA SER A 108 1.20 2.49 -1.48
C SER A 108 1.26 3.57 -0.39
N ALA A 109 0.11 3.92 0.18
CA ALA A 109 0.05 4.78 1.36
C ALA A 109 0.85 4.19 2.55
N ALA A 110 0.96 2.86 2.64
CA ALA A 110 1.75 2.19 3.67
C ALA A 110 3.25 2.51 3.55
N GLN A 111 3.80 2.58 2.33
CA GLN A 111 5.20 2.96 2.10
C GLN A 111 5.44 4.43 2.47
N ILE A 112 4.50 5.32 2.14
CA ILE A 112 4.59 6.74 2.51
C ILE A 112 4.54 6.89 4.03
N LEU A 113 3.59 6.22 4.69
CA LEU A 113 3.47 6.27 6.15
C LEU A 113 4.74 5.75 6.83
N ALA A 114 5.26 4.60 6.41
CA ALA A 114 6.49 4.04 6.97
C ALA A 114 7.68 5.00 6.85
N SER A 115 7.82 5.65 5.68
CA SER A 115 8.87 6.66 5.45
C SER A 115 8.71 7.88 6.37
N ARG A 116 7.50 8.42 6.51
CA ARG A 116 7.22 9.59 7.38
C ARG A 116 7.39 9.28 8.85
N SER A 117 6.87 8.15 9.28
CA SER A 117 6.91 7.71 10.67
C SER A 117 8.26 7.05 11.02
N ARG A 118 9.17 6.88 10.06
CA ARG A 118 10.49 6.30 10.24
C ARG A 118 10.44 4.91 10.87
N VAL A 119 9.52 4.06 10.39
CA VAL A 119 9.44 2.64 10.78
C VAL A 119 10.06 1.76 9.71
N CYS A 120 10.77 0.72 10.15
CA CYS A 120 11.43 -0.25 9.28
C CYS A 120 10.40 -1.29 8.80
N PHE A 121 10.46 -1.66 7.50
CA PHE A 121 9.59 -2.70 6.96
C PHE A 121 9.85 -4.07 7.56
N ASP A 122 11.12 -4.37 7.88
CA ASP A 122 11.51 -5.66 8.47
C ASP A 122 10.86 -5.89 9.85
N GLU A 123 10.53 -4.81 10.57
CA GLU A 123 9.89 -4.82 11.88
C GLU A 123 8.38 -4.50 11.81
N THR A 124 7.82 -4.43 10.61
CA THR A 124 6.45 -3.95 10.40
C THR A 124 5.60 -4.99 9.69
N THR A 125 4.38 -5.19 10.16
CA THR A 125 3.37 -6.00 9.48
C THR A 125 2.30 -5.10 8.88
N PHE A 126 1.94 -5.39 7.62
CA PHE A 126 0.91 -4.67 6.88
C PHE A 126 -0.40 -5.44 6.93
N ILE A 127 -1.46 -4.82 7.42
CA ILE A 127 -2.78 -5.45 7.54
C ILE A 127 -3.83 -4.56 6.89
N THR A 128 -4.64 -5.13 6.01
CA THR A 128 -5.81 -4.43 5.48
C THR A 128 -7.11 -5.04 5.99
N PHE A 129 -7.96 -4.20 6.55
CA PHE A 129 -9.35 -4.50 6.83
C PHE A 129 -10.28 -4.01 5.71
N HIS A 130 -9.77 -3.24 4.75
CA HIS A 130 -10.53 -2.72 3.60
C HIS A 130 -10.85 -3.85 2.61
N ARG A 131 -11.62 -4.81 3.06
CA ARG A 131 -12.01 -6.02 2.34
C ARG A 131 -13.43 -6.45 2.68
N ARG A 132 -14.10 -7.12 1.74
CA ARG A 132 -15.38 -7.76 1.99
C ARG A 132 -15.17 -9.12 2.66
N GLY A 133 -16.20 -9.58 3.36
CA GLY A 133 -16.20 -10.86 4.06
C GLY A 133 -15.81 -10.76 5.52
N ASP A 134 -15.52 -11.90 6.13
CA ASP A 134 -15.14 -12.00 7.53
C ASP A 134 -13.74 -11.44 7.75
N ILE A 135 -13.58 -10.56 8.75
CA ILE A 135 -12.31 -9.99 9.18
C ILE A 135 -11.85 -10.49 10.55
N ALA A 136 -12.58 -11.39 11.19
CA ALA A 136 -12.20 -11.90 12.50
C ALA A 136 -10.78 -12.50 12.51
N PRO A 137 -10.35 -13.32 11.54
CA PRO A 137 -8.97 -13.83 11.50
C PRO A 137 -7.91 -12.72 11.41
N PHE A 138 -8.21 -11.62 10.70
CA PHE A 138 -7.29 -10.48 10.55
C PHE A 138 -7.21 -9.63 11.82
N LYS A 139 -8.31 -9.53 12.57
CA LYS A 139 -8.33 -8.89 13.89
C LYS A 139 -7.46 -9.67 14.88
N GLU A 140 -7.57 -10.99 14.91
CA GLU A 140 -6.72 -11.84 15.74
C GLU A 140 -5.24 -11.73 15.31
N HIS A 141 -4.98 -11.72 14.01
CA HIS A 141 -3.64 -11.53 13.49
C HIS A 141 -3.04 -10.19 13.95
N LEU A 142 -3.82 -9.09 13.95
CA LEU A 142 -3.34 -7.79 14.44
C LEU A 142 -2.95 -7.86 15.93
N VAL A 143 -3.71 -8.58 16.76
CA VAL A 143 -3.36 -8.80 18.18
C VAL A 143 -2.01 -9.51 18.29
N HIS A 144 -1.83 -10.62 17.58
CA HIS A 144 -0.58 -11.39 17.61
C HIS A 144 0.62 -10.55 17.11
N VAL A 145 0.46 -9.78 16.05
CA VAL A 145 1.51 -8.90 15.52
C VAL A 145 2.05 -7.96 16.60
N LEU A 146 1.16 -7.34 17.38
CA LEU A 146 1.57 -6.42 18.44
C LEU A 146 2.12 -7.15 19.68
N GLN A 147 1.65 -8.37 19.96
CA GLN A 147 2.22 -9.25 21.01
C GLN A 147 3.61 -9.78 20.65
N ASP A 148 3.89 -9.92 19.34
CA ASP A 148 5.20 -10.34 18.80
C ASP A 148 6.17 -9.14 18.64
N ASP A 149 5.90 -8.02 19.31
CA ASP A 149 6.71 -6.80 19.29
C ASP A 149 6.98 -6.23 17.90
N ARG A 150 6.01 -6.35 16.98
CA ARG A 150 6.09 -5.76 15.63
C ARG A 150 5.23 -4.50 15.53
N ASN A 151 5.67 -3.56 14.71
CA ASN A 151 4.79 -2.47 14.27
C ASN A 151 3.67 -3.00 13.38
N ALA A 152 2.51 -2.37 13.43
CA ALA A 152 1.40 -2.67 12.53
C ALA A 152 1.02 -1.43 11.72
N ILE A 153 1.09 -1.51 10.39
CA ILE A 153 0.45 -0.52 9.50
C ILE A 153 -0.86 -1.11 9.01
N VAL A 154 -1.94 -0.39 9.27
CA VAL A 154 -3.31 -0.88 9.11
C VAL A 154 -4.09 0.03 8.18
N ILE A 155 -4.76 -0.55 7.17
CA ILE A 155 -5.82 0.13 6.42
C ILE A 155 -7.16 -0.26 7.07
N PRO A 156 -7.91 0.70 7.63
CA PRO A 156 -9.19 0.47 8.27
C PRO A 156 -10.28 -0.01 7.29
N ARG A 157 -11.41 -0.44 7.81
CA ARG A 157 -12.61 -0.74 7.04
C ARG A 157 -13.65 0.36 7.25
N PRO A 158 -13.94 1.17 6.22
CA PRO A 158 -14.71 2.42 6.36
C PRO A 158 -16.09 2.27 6.98
N TRP A 159 -16.76 1.14 6.76
CA TRP A 159 -18.17 0.99 7.17
C TRP A 159 -18.36 0.44 8.59
N ASP A 160 -17.33 -0.13 9.27
CA ASP A 160 -17.53 -0.73 10.59
C ASP A 160 -16.28 -0.99 11.43
N PHE A 161 -15.05 -0.76 10.93
CA PHE A 161 -13.82 -1.03 11.67
C PHE A 161 -12.76 0.05 11.42
N MET A 162 -13.09 1.27 11.86
CA MET A 162 -12.26 2.48 11.78
C MET A 162 -11.26 2.57 12.94
N PRO A 163 -10.28 3.48 12.95
CA PRO A 163 -9.21 3.56 13.95
C PRO A 163 -9.70 3.51 15.39
N LYS A 164 -10.76 4.23 15.74
CA LYS A 164 -11.40 4.19 17.06
C LYS A 164 -11.88 2.77 17.42
N SER A 165 -12.51 2.08 16.48
CA SER A 165 -12.99 0.70 16.69
C SER A 165 -11.83 -0.29 16.78
N ILE A 166 -10.74 -0.07 16.04
CA ILE A 166 -9.50 -0.85 16.11
C ILE A 166 -8.89 -0.69 17.50
N ALA A 167 -8.71 0.54 17.98
CA ALA A 167 -8.18 0.83 19.30
C ALA A 167 -9.03 0.18 20.41
N ALA A 168 -10.36 0.36 20.37
CA ALA A 168 -11.27 -0.26 21.33
C ALA A 168 -11.16 -1.79 21.33
N TYR A 169 -11.06 -2.41 20.16
CA TYR A 169 -10.89 -3.86 20.03
C TYR A 169 -9.57 -4.33 20.65
N LEU A 170 -8.45 -3.67 20.38
CA LEU A 170 -7.14 -4.03 20.89
C LEU A 170 -7.08 -3.89 22.41
N LEU A 171 -7.63 -2.81 22.97
CA LEU A 171 -7.73 -2.60 24.43
C LEU A 171 -8.58 -3.68 25.10
N ALA A 172 -9.71 -4.06 24.49
CA ALA A 172 -10.57 -5.15 24.96
C ALA A 172 -9.87 -6.53 24.93
N ARG A 173 -8.84 -6.70 24.08
CA ARG A 173 -7.99 -7.89 24.00
C ARG A 173 -6.78 -7.83 24.94
N GLY A 174 -6.68 -6.80 25.79
CA GLY A 174 -5.63 -6.65 26.80
C GLY A 174 -4.29 -6.13 26.27
N LEU A 175 -4.26 -5.51 25.08
CA LEU A 175 -3.05 -4.85 24.58
C LEU A 175 -2.73 -3.62 25.45
N ASP A 176 -1.45 -3.32 25.59
CA ASP A 176 -1.00 -2.17 26.38
C ASP A 176 -1.61 -0.86 25.82
N PRO A 177 -2.27 -0.07 26.67
CA PRO A 177 -2.90 1.19 26.22
C PRO A 177 -1.90 2.27 25.79
N ASN A 178 -0.60 2.07 26.05
CA ASN A 178 0.47 3.03 25.75
C ASN A 178 1.12 2.83 24.37
N HIS A 179 0.72 1.83 23.57
CA HIS A 179 1.20 1.73 22.19
C HIS A 179 1.07 3.07 21.48
N GLN A 180 2.18 3.64 21.04
CA GLN A 180 2.17 4.88 20.28
C GLN A 180 1.49 4.62 18.92
N THR A 181 0.51 5.44 18.63
CA THR A 181 -0.38 5.27 17.49
C THR A 181 -0.44 6.54 16.69
N GLU A 182 -0.42 6.41 15.38
CA GLU A 182 -0.60 7.51 14.43
C GLU A 182 -1.76 7.17 13.51
N VAL A 183 -2.60 8.14 13.19
CA VAL A 183 -3.63 8.03 12.16
C VAL A 183 -3.46 9.20 11.20
N TRP A 184 -3.33 8.88 9.92
CA TRP A 184 -3.19 9.86 8.85
C TRP A 184 -4.35 9.75 7.89
N GLU A 185 -4.90 10.89 7.50
CA GLU A 185 -6.01 11.02 6.56
C GLU A 185 -5.52 11.73 5.30
N ASP A 186 -6.04 11.34 4.14
CA ASP A 186 -5.73 11.93 2.83
C ASP A 186 -4.23 12.10 2.57
N LEU A 187 -3.45 11.10 2.99
CA LEU A 187 -1.98 11.10 2.95
C LEU A 187 -1.49 11.40 1.52
N THR A 188 -0.55 12.36 1.41
CA THR A 188 0.01 12.93 0.17
C THR A 188 -0.89 13.95 -0.55
N GLN A 189 -2.08 14.23 -0.04
CA GLN A 189 -2.96 15.27 -0.59
C GLN A 189 -3.20 16.38 0.46
N ASN A 190 -4.42 16.51 0.95
CA ASN A 190 -4.77 17.45 2.03
C ASN A 190 -4.65 16.73 3.38
N GLU A 191 -3.46 16.25 3.68
CA GLU A 191 -3.24 15.36 4.80
C GLU A 191 -3.44 16.02 6.16
N THR A 192 -4.10 15.28 7.03
CA THR A 192 -4.17 15.56 8.46
C THR A 192 -3.70 14.36 9.25
N GLY A 193 -3.07 14.58 10.39
CA GLY A 193 -2.51 13.54 11.23
C GLY A 193 -2.88 13.69 12.69
N TRP A 194 -3.16 12.58 13.33
CA TRP A 194 -3.29 12.46 14.79
C TRP A 194 -2.21 11.50 15.29
N SER A 195 -1.63 11.79 16.45
CA SER A 195 -0.74 10.86 17.14
C SER A 195 -0.94 10.91 18.66
N GLY A 196 -0.79 9.77 19.30
CA GLY A 196 -0.94 9.61 20.74
C GLY A 196 -0.93 8.14 21.16
N PRO A 197 -1.09 7.85 22.46
CA PRO A 197 -1.22 6.47 22.93
C PRO A 197 -2.54 5.86 22.45
N LEU A 198 -2.55 4.54 22.27
CA LEU A 198 -3.70 3.78 21.73
C LEU A 198 -5.01 4.06 22.48
N ARG A 199 -4.94 4.24 23.82
CA ARG A 199 -6.12 4.56 24.64
C ARG A 199 -6.80 5.87 24.27
N ASP A 200 -6.08 6.81 23.69
CA ASP A 200 -6.57 8.14 23.33
C ASP A 200 -7.05 8.22 21.87
N CYS A 201 -6.97 7.13 21.10
CA CYS A 201 -7.45 7.04 19.73
C CYS A 201 -8.99 6.94 19.67
N GLN A 202 -9.67 8.04 20.02
CA GLN A 202 -11.12 8.12 20.14
C GLN A 202 -11.78 9.04 19.09
N GLY A 203 -10.97 9.66 18.21
CA GLY A 203 -11.46 10.55 17.16
C GLY A 203 -12.25 9.83 16.07
N ASP A 204 -13.06 10.58 15.36
CA ASP A 204 -13.67 10.14 14.11
C ASP A 204 -12.73 10.51 12.96
N PHE A 205 -12.41 9.55 12.12
CA PHE A 205 -11.47 9.68 11.01
C PHE A 205 -12.18 9.40 9.68
N SER A 206 -11.67 9.98 8.59
CA SER A 206 -12.21 9.79 7.25
C SER A 206 -11.97 8.37 6.71
N ASP A 207 -12.74 8.01 5.69
CA ASP A 207 -12.60 6.73 4.98
C ASP A 207 -11.21 6.55 4.30
N MET A 208 -10.49 7.67 4.09
CA MET A 208 -9.15 7.70 3.50
C MET A 208 -8.04 7.68 4.55
N SER A 209 -8.29 7.05 5.70
CA SER A 209 -7.30 6.96 6.77
C SER A 209 -6.43 5.71 6.68
N ILE A 210 -5.21 5.85 7.19
CA ILE A 210 -4.25 4.78 7.43
C ILE A 210 -3.69 4.94 8.84
N MET A 211 -3.48 3.83 9.54
CA MET A 211 -3.08 3.81 10.95
C MET A 211 -1.77 3.07 11.11
N LEU A 212 -0.86 3.62 11.93
CA LEU A 212 0.32 2.96 12.44
C LEU A 212 0.15 2.72 13.94
N ILE A 213 0.40 1.51 14.40
CA ILE A 213 0.52 1.17 15.82
C ILE A 213 1.94 0.67 16.04
N ARG A 214 2.71 1.38 16.89
CA ARG A 214 4.11 1.06 17.14
C ARG A 214 4.24 -0.04 18.17
N THR A 215 5.24 -0.89 17.98
CA THR A 215 5.70 -1.78 19.05
C THR A 215 6.17 -0.97 20.28
N LEU A 216 6.08 -1.56 21.47
CA LEU A 216 6.64 -0.99 22.70
C LEU A 216 8.16 -1.18 22.80
N HIS A 217 8.70 -2.19 22.12
CA HIS A 217 10.12 -2.60 22.19
C HIS A 217 10.76 -2.60 20.78
N PRO A 218 11.02 -1.41 20.17
CA PRO A 218 11.65 -1.36 18.85
C PRO A 218 13.06 -1.96 18.88
N MET A 219 13.39 -2.82 17.91
CA MET A 219 14.70 -3.50 17.81
C MET A 219 15.89 -2.54 17.74
N LYS A 220 15.72 -1.34 17.22
CA LYS A 220 16.78 -0.31 17.21
C LYS A 220 17.31 0.04 18.62
N SER A 221 16.45 0.02 19.63
CA SER A 221 16.87 0.25 21.01
C SER A 221 17.70 -0.91 21.60
N GLN A 222 17.53 -2.12 21.05
CA GLN A 222 18.30 -3.30 21.46
C GLN A 222 19.71 -3.30 20.83
N LEU A 223 19.86 -2.80 19.60
CA LEU A 223 21.17 -2.66 18.94
C LEU A 223 22.03 -1.58 19.63
N GLU A 224 21.44 -0.43 19.97
CA GLU A 224 22.15 0.62 20.72
C GLU A 224 22.60 0.15 22.11
N ALA A 225 21.81 -0.67 22.80
CA ALA A 225 22.19 -1.28 24.09
C ALA A 225 23.30 -2.33 23.94
N ALA A 226 23.34 -3.08 22.83
CA ALA A 226 24.40 -4.04 22.52
C ALA A 226 25.73 -3.34 22.16
N ASP A 227 25.70 -2.25 21.39
CA ASP A 227 26.90 -1.48 21.02
C ASP A 227 27.53 -0.79 22.24
N THR A 228 26.73 -0.29 23.18
CA THR A 228 27.27 0.28 24.44
C THR A 228 27.89 -0.76 25.37
N SER A 229 27.51 -2.05 25.23
CA SER A 229 28.12 -3.15 25.99
C SER A 229 29.39 -3.71 25.35
N SER A 230 29.58 -3.54 24.02
CA SER A 230 30.72 -4.05 23.27
C SER A 230 31.94 -3.12 23.27
N THR A 231 31.76 -1.83 23.58
CA THR A 231 32.88 -0.87 23.70
C THR A 231 33.71 -1.05 24.97
N ALA A 232 33.35 -1.99 25.86
CA ALA A 232 34.13 -2.34 27.05
C ALA A 232 35.17 -3.46 26.82
N SER A 233 35.22 -4.11 25.66
CA SER A 233 36.25 -5.11 25.30
C SER A 233 36.84 -4.78 23.94
N GLY A 234 38.10 -4.29 23.97
CA GLY A 234 38.79 -3.75 22.81
C GLY A 234 39.14 -4.73 21.69
N ASN A 235 39.39 -4.13 20.55
CA ASN A 235 40.17 -4.59 19.39
C ASN A 235 39.60 -5.75 18.57
N ALA A 236 39.04 -5.42 17.42
CA ALA A 236 39.42 -6.06 16.15
C ALA A 236 38.98 -5.18 14.97
N ASP A 237 39.94 -4.81 14.19
CA ASP A 237 39.86 -4.15 12.89
C ASP A 237 39.22 -5.12 11.89
N ASP A 238 37.96 -4.88 11.49
CA ASP A 238 37.32 -5.55 10.36
C ASP A 238 36.89 -4.48 9.35
N SER A 239 37.89 -4.03 8.56
CA SER A 239 37.62 -3.29 7.33
C SER A 239 36.96 -4.21 6.30
N ILE A 240 35.65 -4.10 6.10
CA ILE A 240 34.92 -4.72 5.01
C ILE A 240 35.30 -4.00 3.72
N GLU A 241 36.23 -4.56 2.93
CA GLU A 241 36.48 -4.16 1.56
C GLU A 241 35.29 -4.52 0.67
N LEU A 242 34.53 -3.51 0.25
CA LEU A 242 33.54 -3.65 -0.81
C LEU A 242 34.26 -3.86 -2.15
N LYS A 243 34.25 -5.08 -2.66
CA LYS A 243 34.70 -5.37 -4.03
C LYS A 243 33.77 -4.68 -5.04
N PRO A 244 34.32 -3.96 -6.05
CA PRO A 244 33.50 -3.38 -7.10
C PRO A 244 32.84 -4.48 -7.94
N ALA A 245 31.56 -4.35 -8.24
CA ALA A 245 30.83 -5.24 -9.13
C ALA A 245 31.47 -5.20 -10.52
N SER A 246 31.87 -6.36 -11.04
CA SER A 246 32.38 -6.49 -12.39
C SER A 246 31.27 -6.19 -13.40
N ALA A 247 31.52 -5.24 -14.29
CA ALA A 247 30.66 -4.95 -15.43
C ALA A 247 30.64 -6.17 -16.35
N ALA A 248 29.53 -6.92 -16.35
CA ALA A 248 29.27 -7.93 -17.36
C ALA A 248 28.93 -7.23 -18.67
N MET A 249 29.80 -7.40 -19.67
CA MET A 249 29.58 -6.94 -21.04
C MET A 249 28.28 -7.55 -21.60
N LEU A 250 27.35 -6.71 -22.04
CA LEU A 250 26.26 -7.08 -22.92
C LEU A 250 26.86 -7.41 -24.30
N GLY A 251 26.95 -8.69 -24.60
CA GLY A 251 27.29 -9.18 -25.94
C GLY A 251 26.16 -8.85 -26.93
N THR A 252 26.47 -8.03 -27.91
CA THR A 252 25.71 -7.86 -29.13
C THR A 252 25.79 -9.15 -29.94
N SER A 253 24.67 -9.83 -30.17
CA SER A 253 24.51 -10.77 -31.25
C SER A 253 23.33 -10.31 -32.12
N GLY A 254 23.69 -9.75 -33.28
CA GLY A 254 22.77 -9.61 -34.38
C GLY A 254 22.46 -10.97 -35.04
N ILE A 255 21.26 -11.12 -35.46
CA ILE A 255 20.70 -11.56 -36.75
C ILE A 255 19.16 -11.43 -36.61
#